data_031494c31c47974a825e9d55783e3853
#
_entry.id   031494c31c47974a825e9d55783e3853
#
_cell.length_a   1.000
_cell.length_b   1.000
_cell.length_c   1.000
_cell.angle_alpha   90.00
_cell.angle_beta   90.00
_cell.angle_gamma   90.00
#
_symmetry.space_group_name_H-M   'P 1'
#
loop_
_entity.id
_entity.type
_entity.pdbx_description
1 polymer ?
#
loop_
_entity_poly.entity_id
_entity_poly.type
_entity_poly.pdbx_seq_one_letter_code
_entity_poly.pdbx_strand_id
1 'polypeptide(L)'
;MSEAQRKTVKLLDTKLDAKTIKTITVCAIVMVIAVLIHDGDHIRQALNWGYSIPISLWVLNLTVYVLPVVTLFLARRGSLSATLVGAVAGVFTTASFLIIHLCGSFSGNWGVWNFSYFDLIKGVTYNGVFYQVNNMAPI
;
A
#
# COMPACT_ATOMS: atom_id res chain seq x y z
N MET A 1 -33.62 -32.30 9.09
CA MET A 1 -32.59 -31.31 9.40
C MET A 1 -32.97 -30.65 10.73
N SER A 2 -32.15 -30.77 11.75
CA SER A 2 -32.41 -30.21 13.07
C SER A 2 -32.37 -28.68 13.05
N GLU A 3 -33.00 -28.04 14.04
CA GLU A 3 -32.99 -26.58 14.17
C GLU A 3 -31.56 -26.01 14.31
N ALA A 4 -30.67 -26.76 14.97
CA ALA A 4 -29.23 -26.44 15.07
C ALA A 4 -28.55 -26.48 13.69
N GLN A 5 -28.87 -27.47 12.85
CA GLN A 5 -28.32 -27.56 11.50
C GLN A 5 -28.83 -26.41 10.60
N ARG A 6 -30.07 -25.99 10.75
CA ARG A 6 -30.64 -24.83 10.04
C ARG A 6 -29.94 -23.52 10.47
N LYS A 7 -29.66 -23.36 11.76
CA LYS A 7 -28.92 -22.19 12.29
C LYS A 7 -27.49 -22.17 11.77
N THR A 8 -26.80 -23.31 11.73
CA THR A 8 -25.44 -23.43 11.22
C THR A 8 -25.38 -23.11 9.72
N VAL A 9 -26.32 -23.64 8.92
CA VAL A 9 -26.42 -23.34 7.47
C VAL A 9 -26.72 -21.86 7.24
N LYS A 10 -27.59 -21.24 8.06
CA LYS A 10 -27.89 -19.81 7.98
C LYS A 10 -26.69 -18.92 8.35
N LEU A 11 -25.83 -19.36 9.28
CA LEU A 11 -24.58 -18.70 9.62
C LEU A 11 -23.53 -18.82 8.52
N LEU A 12 -23.50 -19.91 7.77
CA LEU A 12 -22.58 -20.14 6.65
C LEU A 12 -23.00 -19.36 5.37
N ASP A 13 -24.26 -18.96 5.27
CA ASP A 13 -24.80 -18.22 4.13
C ASP A 13 -24.86 -16.69 4.37
N THR A 14 -24.19 -16.20 5.42
CA THR A 14 -24.17 -14.76 5.75
C THR A 14 -23.26 -14.04 4.77
N LYS A 15 -23.87 -13.42 3.77
CA LYS A 15 -23.18 -12.51 2.83
C LYS A 15 -23.14 -11.08 3.40
N LEU A 16 -22.16 -10.32 2.99
CA LEU A 16 -22.10 -8.89 3.28
C LEU A 16 -23.30 -8.17 2.67
N ASP A 17 -23.84 -7.18 3.35
CA ASP A 17 -24.87 -6.30 2.82
C ASP A 17 -24.29 -5.36 1.72
N ALA A 18 -25.16 -4.86 0.85
CA ALA A 18 -24.75 -4.05 -0.29
C ALA A 18 -23.99 -2.76 0.09
N LYS A 19 -24.33 -2.15 1.24
CA LYS A 19 -23.65 -0.95 1.73
C LYS A 19 -22.23 -1.27 2.14
N THR A 20 -22.04 -2.34 2.89
CA THR A 20 -20.71 -2.82 3.34
C THR A 20 -19.84 -3.21 2.14
N ILE A 21 -20.38 -3.95 1.16
CA ILE A 21 -19.69 -4.28 -0.09
C ILE A 21 -19.22 -3.01 -0.80
N LYS A 22 -20.11 -2.02 -0.97
CA LYS A 22 -19.76 -0.75 -1.61
C LYS A 22 -18.65 -0.03 -0.88
N THR A 23 -18.73 0.06 0.45
CA THR A 23 -17.72 0.74 1.28
C THR A 23 -16.36 0.07 1.14
N ILE A 24 -16.28 -1.25 1.32
CA ILE A 24 -15.03 -2.01 1.19
C ILE A 24 -14.44 -1.84 -0.22
N THR A 25 -15.28 -1.93 -1.24
CA THR A 25 -14.86 -1.75 -2.64
C THR A 25 -14.26 -0.36 -2.88
N VAL A 26 -14.93 0.69 -2.44
CA VAL A 26 -14.44 2.07 -2.59
C VAL A 26 -13.11 2.26 -1.85
N CYS A 27 -13.02 1.82 -0.58
CA CYS A 27 -11.79 1.92 0.19
C CYS A 27 -10.62 1.18 -0.47
N ALA A 28 -10.85 -0.04 -0.97
CA ALA A 28 -9.80 -0.80 -1.64
C ALA A 28 -9.36 -0.15 -2.97
N ILE A 29 -10.29 0.41 -3.75
CA ILE A 29 -9.96 1.16 -4.99
C ILE A 29 -9.16 2.41 -4.65
N VAL A 30 -9.58 3.20 -3.67
CA VAL A 30 -8.87 4.41 -3.23
C VAL A 30 -7.45 4.07 -2.78
N MET A 31 -7.28 2.97 -2.04
CA MET A 31 -5.96 2.51 -1.61
C MET A 31 -5.06 2.15 -2.80
N VAL A 32 -5.57 1.40 -3.78
CA VAL A 32 -4.81 1.07 -5.01
C VAL A 32 -4.42 2.35 -5.77
N ILE A 33 -5.33 3.29 -5.93
CA ILE A 33 -5.06 4.57 -6.61
C ILE A 33 -4.00 5.37 -5.86
N ALA A 34 -4.09 5.45 -4.52
CA ALA A 34 -3.11 6.17 -3.71
C ALA A 34 -1.70 5.58 -3.86
N VAL A 35 -1.57 4.24 -3.86
CA VAL A 35 -0.29 3.57 -4.07
C VAL A 35 0.23 3.83 -5.49
N LEU A 36 -0.62 3.79 -6.52
CA LEU A 36 -0.22 4.10 -7.90
C LEU A 36 0.30 5.54 -8.05
N ILE A 37 -0.35 6.51 -7.41
CA ILE A 37 0.11 7.92 -7.40
C ILE A 37 1.47 8.01 -6.71
N HIS A 38 1.63 7.36 -5.57
CA HIS A 38 2.89 7.31 -4.84
C HIS A 38 4.03 6.70 -5.68
N ASP A 39 3.78 5.58 -6.34
CA ASP A 39 4.76 4.93 -7.22
C ASP A 39 5.11 5.81 -8.43
N GLY A 40 4.11 6.48 -8.98
CA GLY A 40 4.32 7.48 -10.04
C GLY A 40 5.25 8.62 -9.61
N ASP A 41 5.11 9.10 -8.37
CA ASP A 41 6.01 10.11 -7.84
C ASP A 41 7.44 9.58 -7.65
N HIS A 42 7.62 8.36 -7.20
CA HIS A 42 8.96 7.74 -7.13
C HIS A 42 9.62 7.60 -8.51
N ILE A 43 8.85 7.22 -9.54
CA ILE A 43 9.35 7.19 -10.92
C ILE A 43 9.76 8.59 -11.37
N ARG A 44 8.95 9.60 -11.10
CA ARG A 44 9.26 11.00 -11.40
C ARG A 44 10.55 11.45 -10.72
N GLN A 45 10.71 11.14 -9.43
CA GLN A 45 11.92 11.46 -8.67
C GLN A 45 13.14 10.75 -9.26
N ALA A 46 13.03 9.47 -9.59
CA ALA A 46 14.10 8.70 -10.19
C ALA A 46 14.59 9.32 -11.51
N LEU A 47 13.65 9.73 -12.37
CA LEU A 47 13.94 10.37 -13.64
C LEU A 47 14.61 11.75 -13.45
N ASN A 48 14.12 12.56 -12.50
CA ASN A 48 14.62 13.91 -12.27
C ASN A 48 16.01 13.92 -11.59
N TRP A 49 16.30 12.93 -10.76
CA TRP A 49 17.55 12.86 -10.00
C TRP A 49 18.56 11.88 -10.59
N GLY A 50 18.23 11.21 -11.69
CA GLY A 50 19.14 10.32 -12.41
C GLY A 50 19.52 9.06 -11.66
N TYR A 51 18.66 8.53 -10.78
CA TYR A 51 18.88 7.23 -10.15
C TYR A 51 17.94 6.16 -10.68
N SER A 52 18.32 4.91 -10.50
CA SER A 52 17.46 3.75 -10.87
C SER A 52 16.87 3.12 -9.62
N ILE A 53 15.59 2.75 -9.69
CA ILE A 53 14.91 1.99 -8.66
C ILE A 53 15.25 0.50 -8.87
N PRO A 54 15.85 -0.20 -7.88
CA PRO A 54 16.20 -1.61 -8.03
C PRO A 54 14.98 -2.49 -8.27
N ILE A 55 15.15 -3.52 -9.10
CA ILE A 55 14.05 -4.44 -9.42
C ILE A 55 13.52 -5.18 -8.18
N SER A 56 14.41 -5.49 -7.23
CA SER A 56 14.05 -6.11 -5.95
C SER A 56 13.03 -5.29 -5.16
N LEU A 57 13.11 -3.97 -5.29
CA LEU A 57 12.18 -3.07 -4.64
C LEU A 57 10.83 -3.04 -5.33
N TRP A 58 10.80 -3.03 -6.66
CA TRP A 58 9.55 -3.18 -7.40
C TRP A 58 8.83 -4.47 -7.04
N VAL A 59 9.58 -5.59 -6.89
CA VAL A 59 9.00 -6.86 -6.44
C VAL A 59 8.43 -6.73 -5.04
N LEU A 60 9.15 -6.08 -4.11
CA LEU A 60 8.64 -5.84 -2.76
C LEU A 60 7.39 -4.94 -2.79
N ASN A 61 7.42 -3.87 -3.57
CA ASN A 61 6.31 -2.94 -3.69
C ASN A 61 5.04 -3.60 -4.26
N LEU A 62 5.17 -4.56 -5.18
CA LEU A 62 4.02 -5.32 -5.68
C LEU A 62 3.24 -6.02 -4.56
N THR A 63 3.88 -6.38 -3.44
CA THR A 63 3.19 -7.01 -2.31
C THR A 63 2.12 -6.11 -1.70
N VAL A 64 2.29 -4.78 -1.76
CA VAL A 64 1.32 -3.81 -1.24
C VAL A 64 0.02 -3.82 -2.03
N TYR A 65 0.04 -4.20 -3.30
CA TYR A 65 -1.15 -4.30 -4.15
C TYR A 65 -1.95 -5.58 -3.94
N VAL A 66 -1.30 -6.66 -3.49
CA VAL A 66 -1.92 -7.99 -3.41
C VAL A 66 -3.16 -7.99 -2.52
N LEU A 67 -3.05 -7.49 -1.29
CA LEU A 67 -4.15 -7.51 -0.33
C LEU A 67 -5.35 -6.64 -0.76
N PRO A 68 -5.18 -5.40 -1.25
CA PRO A 68 -6.29 -4.61 -1.80
C PRO A 68 -6.99 -5.30 -2.97
N VAL A 69 -6.24 -5.91 -3.90
CA VAL A 69 -6.82 -6.65 -5.03
C VAL A 69 -7.61 -7.87 -4.57
N VAL A 70 -7.06 -8.65 -3.62
CA VAL A 70 -7.78 -9.76 -3.00
C VAL A 70 -9.04 -9.27 -2.29
N THR A 71 -8.96 -8.13 -1.60
CA THR A 71 -10.12 -7.50 -0.95
C THR A 71 -11.22 -7.19 -1.96
N LEU A 72 -10.89 -6.59 -3.11
CA LEU A 72 -11.84 -6.30 -4.19
C LEU A 72 -12.52 -7.56 -4.71
N PHE A 73 -11.74 -8.62 -4.91
CA PHE A 73 -12.27 -9.90 -5.40
C PHE A 73 -13.23 -10.53 -4.38
N LEU A 74 -12.87 -10.55 -3.10
CA LEU A 74 -13.72 -11.07 -2.03
C LEU A 74 -14.99 -10.23 -1.83
N ALA A 75 -14.87 -8.91 -1.90
CA ALA A 75 -16.02 -8.00 -1.79
C ALA A 75 -17.03 -8.23 -2.93
N ARG A 76 -16.55 -8.38 -4.18
CA ARG A 76 -17.43 -8.72 -5.32
C ARG A 76 -18.18 -10.02 -5.16
N ARG A 77 -17.65 -10.97 -4.39
CA ARG A 77 -18.31 -12.24 -4.05
C ARG A 77 -19.22 -12.15 -2.84
N GLY A 78 -19.28 -10.98 -2.19
CA GLY A 78 -20.03 -10.78 -0.96
C GLY A 78 -19.47 -11.56 0.24
N SER A 79 -18.20 -11.94 0.21
CA SER A 79 -17.55 -12.73 1.24
C SER A 79 -17.30 -11.92 2.51
N LEU A 80 -17.65 -12.46 3.68
CA LEU A 80 -17.33 -11.86 4.99
C LEU A 80 -15.83 -11.65 5.18
N SER A 81 -14.99 -12.51 4.58
CA SER A 81 -13.53 -12.37 4.65
C SER A 81 -13.03 -11.07 4.02
N ALA A 82 -13.80 -10.42 3.14
CA ALA A 82 -13.42 -9.14 2.55
C ALA A 82 -13.18 -8.05 3.60
N THR A 83 -13.95 -8.06 4.70
CA THR A 83 -13.81 -7.09 5.80
C THR A 83 -12.46 -7.28 6.51
N LEU A 84 -12.13 -8.51 6.86
CA LEU A 84 -10.87 -8.82 7.55
C LEU A 84 -9.67 -8.55 6.64
N VAL A 85 -9.69 -9.06 5.41
CA VAL A 85 -8.59 -8.85 4.45
C VAL A 85 -8.42 -7.38 4.13
N GLY A 86 -9.51 -6.62 3.98
CA GLY A 86 -9.47 -5.18 3.77
C GLY A 86 -8.87 -4.41 4.95
N ALA A 87 -9.22 -4.78 6.19
CA ALA A 87 -8.63 -4.19 7.39
C ALA A 87 -7.12 -4.49 7.47
N VAL A 88 -6.72 -5.74 7.24
CA VAL A 88 -5.31 -6.13 7.20
C VAL A 88 -4.57 -5.39 6.10
N ALA A 89 -5.17 -5.26 4.90
CA ALA A 89 -4.60 -4.50 3.79
C ALA A 89 -4.33 -3.03 4.19
N GLY A 90 -5.30 -2.38 4.83
CA GLY A 90 -5.17 -0.99 5.29
C GLY A 90 -4.05 -0.83 6.31
N VAL A 91 -4.01 -1.67 7.34
CA VAL A 91 -2.95 -1.64 8.37
C VAL A 91 -1.58 -1.93 7.77
N PHE A 92 -1.46 -2.97 6.95
CA PHE A 92 -0.20 -3.37 6.31
C PHE A 92 0.34 -2.26 5.40
N THR A 93 -0.50 -1.72 4.51
CA THR A 93 -0.11 -0.65 3.61
C THR A 93 0.33 0.59 4.39
N THR A 94 -0.48 1.06 5.35
CA THR A 94 -0.15 2.23 6.16
C THR A 94 1.13 2.03 6.95
N ALA A 95 1.31 0.89 7.62
CA ALA A 95 2.51 0.59 8.38
C ALA A 95 3.76 0.55 7.49
N SER A 96 3.66 -0.07 6.31
CA SER A 96 4.77 -0.13 5.35
C SER A 96 5.22 1.25 4.92
N PHE A 97 4.29 2.14 4.57
CA PHE A 97 4.63 3.51 4.18
C PHE A 97 5.22 4.32 5.34
N LEU A 98 4.60 4.27 6.53
CA LEU A 98 5.10 4.99 7.69
C LEU A 98 6.50 4.53 8.10
N ILE A 99 6.74 3.22 8.14
CA ILE A 99 8.04 2.68 8.52
C ILE A 99 9.11 3.10 7.51
N ILE A 100 8.85 2.96 6.21
CA ILE A 100 9.84 3.28 5.17
C ILE A 100 10.13 4.78 5.12
N HIS A 101 9.13 5.65 5.27
CA HIS A 101 9.30 7.09 5.08
C HIS A 101 9.57 7.88 6.35
N LEU A 102 9.19 7.37 7.53
CA LEU A 102 9.35 8.12 8.79
C LEU A 102 10.41 7.56 9.73
N CYS A 103 10.76 6.27 9.59
CA CYS A 103 11.73 5.63 10.48
C CYS A 103 13.16 5.64 9.94
N GLY A 104 13.42 6.40 8.88
CA GLY A 104 14.73 6.48 8.25
C GLY A 104 15.06 5.28 7.35
N SER A 105 16.26 5.28 6.77
CA SER A 105 16.66 4.22 5.86
C SER A 105 17.09 2.97 6.63
N PHE A 106 16.45 1.84 6.35
CA PHE A 106 16.85 0.54 6.89
C PHE A 106 18.16 0.03 6.25
N SER A 107 18.44 0.49 5.04
CA SER A 107 19.65 0.12 4.32
C SER A 107 19.96 1.21 3.31
N GLY A 108 21.16 1.79 3.36
CA GLY A 108 21.63 2.80 2.42
C GLY A 108 21.72 2.34 0.95
N ASN A 109 21.34 1.09 0.66
CA ASN A 109 21.47 0.49 -0.66
C ASN A 109 20.24 0.65 -1.56
N TRP A 110 19.12 1.23 -1.04
CA TRP A 110 17.85 1.24 -1.75
C TRP A 110 17.54 2.52 -2.51
N GLY A 111 18.42 3.50 -2.44
CA GLY A 111 18.24 4.77 -3.13
C GLY A 111 17.71 5.89 -2.24
N VAL A 112 17.67 7.10 -2.77
CA VAL A 112 17.29 8.30 -2.03
C VAL A 112 15.84 8.25 -1.51
N TRP A 113 14.92 7.60 -2.21
CA TRP A 113 13.52 7.41 -1.84
C TRP A 113 13.33 6.51 -0.59
N ASN A 114 14.38 5.82 -0.12
CA ASN A 114 14.37 5.07 1.14
C ASN A 114 14.59 5.97 2.37
N PHE A 115 14.97 7.23 2.19
CA PHE A 115 15.11 8.19 3.27
C PHE A 115 13.74 8.80 3.62
N SER A 116 13.52 9.09 4.90
CA SER A 116 12.31 9.77 5.33
C SER A 116 12.28 11.22 4.79
N TYR A 117 11.08 11.77 4.70
CA TYR A 117 10.89 13.18 4.34
C TYR A 117 11.71 14.10 5.25
N PHE A 118 11.78 13.80 6.56
CA PHE A 118 12.53 14.59 7.53
C PHE A 118 14.03 14.53 7.31
N ASP A 119 14.55 13.40 6.85
CA ASP A 119 15.97 13.29 6.48
C ASP A 119 16.25 14.09 5.21
N LEU A 120 15.38 14.04 4.23
CA LEU A 120 15.50 14.81 2.99
C LEU A 120 15.40 16.33 3.21
N ILE A 121 14.65 16.82 4.21
CA ILE A 121 14.65 18.24 4.60
C ILE A 121 16.04 18.68 5.06
N LYS A 122 16.74 17.83 5.82
CA LYS A 122 18.11 18.10 6.30
C LYS A 122 19.16 17.94 5.21
N GLY A 123 18.84 17.17 4.17
CA GLY A 123 19.76 16.78 3.13
C GLY A 123 20.49 15.48 3.43
N VAL A 124 20.59 14.63 2.44
CA VAL A 124 21.30 13.34 2.50
C VAL A 124 22.22 13.18 1.30
N THR A 125 23.36 12.53 1.50
CA THR A 125 24.26 12.15 0.41
C THR A 125 24.08 10.67 0.12
N TYR A 126 23.75 10.35 -1.14
CA TYR A 126 23.60 9.00 -1.62
C TYR A 126 24.38 8.82 -2.93
N ASN A 127 25.25 7.82 -2.98
CA ASN A 127 26.14 7.57 -4.13
C ASN A 127 26.94 8.83 -4.59
N GLY A 128 27.39 9.66 -3.64
CA GLY A 128 28.15 10.88 -3.92
C GLY A 128 27.32 12.07 -4.40
N VAL A 129 26.00 11.93 -4.50
CA VAL A 129 25.08 13.01 -4.87
C VAL A 129 24.33 13.50 -3.63
N PHE A 130 24.25 14.81 -3.45
CA PHE A 130 23.50 15.42 -2.36
C PHE A 130 22.05 15.65 -2.79
N TYR A 131 21.11 15.13 -2.01
CA TYR A 131 19.66 15.28 -2.19
C TYR A 131 19.06 16.06 -1.02
N GLN A 132 18.18 16.99 -1.33
CA GLN A 132 17.43 17.75 -0.34
C GLN A 132 16.06 18.13 -0.91
N VAL A 133 15.04 18.27 -0.04
CA VAL A 133 13.68 18.63 -0.47
C VAL A 133 13.64 19.87 -1.36
N ASN A 134 14.47 20.89 -1.04
CA ASN A 134 14.53 22.12 -1.83
C ASN A 134 15.10 21.93 -3.24
N ASN A 135 15.81 20.81 -3.48
CA ASN A 135 16.34 20.44 -4.80
C ASN A 135 15.39 19.52 -5.57
N MET A 136 14.26 19.18 -4.99
CA MET A 136 13.23 18.41 -5.67
C MET A 136 12.58 19.27 -6.76
N ALA A 137 12.47 18.73 -7.97
CA ALA A 137 11.69 19.38 -9.00
C ALA A 137 10.24 19.55 -8.50
N PRO A 138 9.61 20.69 -8.75
CA PRO A 138 8.20 20.88 -8.41
C PRO A 138 7.35 19.80 -9.10
N ILE A 139 6.29 19.40 -8.42
CA ILE A 139 5.29 18.46 -8.92
C ILE A 139 4.61 19.06 -10.15
#